data_5416f54e9ccf038ce94159e67cdeee68
#
_entry.id   5416f54e9ccf038ce94159e67cdeee68
#
_cell.length_a   1.000
_cell.length_b   1.000
_cell.length_c   1.000
_cell.angle_alpha   90.00
_cell.angle_beta   90.00
_cell.angle_gamma   90.00
#
_symmetry.space_group_name_H-M   'P 1'
#
loop_
_entity.id
_entity.type
_entity.pdbx_description
1 polymer ?
#
loop_
_entity_poly.entity_id
_entity_poly.type
_entity_poly.pdbx_seq_one_letter_code
_entity_poly.pdbx_strand_id
1 'polypeptide(L)'
;EALRGVDPDRLTRASRSETAIQPYVSAVMSNACPWCVASVPIPSWAKKVFPALPEQEAMDKLWDAIFTSVRISGKGDAVARWREHVALLKSRIAKLNDLHFTSLYYQNSLGTSLNIKLPETHVWAGGDNTSRAGFPFVANMPTEEVFTAPLRDGIDGVVYAALSLVHNGNIIENFHF
;
A
#
# COMPACT_ATOMS: atom_id res chain seq x y z
N GLU A 1 3.28 -0.42 19.64
CA GLU A 1 3.36 -0.51 21.13
C GLU A 1 3.47 0.86 21.79
N ALA A 2 4.21 1.83 21.23
CA ALA A 2 4.34 3.18 21.79
C ALA A 2 3.00 3.93 21.99
N LEU A 3 1.98 3.58 21.22
CA LEU A 3 0.65 4.20 21.28
C LEU A 3 -0.39 3.30 21.99
N ARG A 4 0.03 2.17 22.53
CA ARG A 4 -0.87 1.24 23.23
C ARG A 4 -1.47 1.90 24.47
N GLY A 5 -2.80 1.95 24.55
CA GLY A 5 -3.53 2.58 25.66
C GLY A 5 -3.68 4.09 25.55
N VAL A 6 -3.22 4.72 24.46
CA VAL A 6 -3.54 6.11 24.18
C VAL A 6 -4.97 6.19 23.65
N ASP A 7 -5.74 7.12 24.21
CA ASP A 7 -7.11 7.39 23.80
C ASP A 7 -7.16 7.66 22.27
N PRO A 8 -7.97 6.91 21.50
CA PRO A 8 -8.12 7.08 20.05
C PRO A 8 -8.49 8.50 19.64
N ASP A 9 -9.28 9.21 20.45
CA ASP A 9 -9.65 10.62 20.18
C ASP A 9 -8.47 11.58 20.31
N ARG A 10 -7.50 11.27 21.17
CA ARG A 10 -6.25 12.02 21.24
C ARG A 10 -5.38 11.80 20.02
N LEU A 11 -5.30 10.55 19.53
CA LEU A 11 -4.58 10.22 18.29
C LEU A 11 -5.22 10.90 17.08
N THR A 12 -6.54 10.88 16.99
CA THR A 12 -7.30 11.53 15.92
C THR A 12 -7.13 13.07 15.98
N ARG A 13 -7.13 13.66 17.18
CA ARG A 13 -6.86 15.11 17.33
C ARG A 13 -5.43 15.49 17.00
N ALA A 14 -4.46 14.65 17.36
CA ALA A 14 -3.05 14.85 17.01
C ALA A 14 -2.86 14.81 15.49
N SER A 15 -3.44 13.85 14.79
CA SER A 15 -3.35 13.76 13.31
C SER A 15 -4.09 14.93 12.61
N ARG A 16 -5.12 15.52 13.21
CA ARG A 16 -5.78 16.73 12.67
C ARG A 16 -4.98 18.01 12.88
N SER A 17 -4.06 18.05 13.83
CA SER A 17 -3.21 19.23 14.10
C SER A 17 -2.03 19.39 13.13
N GLU A 18 -1.96 18.58 12.08
CA GLU A 18 -0.85 18.52 11.11
C GLU A 18 -0.84 19.68 10.10
N THR A 19 -1.39 20.83 10.43
CA THR A 19 -1.33 22.03 9.55
C THR A 19 0.11 22.41 9.18
N ALA A 20 1.07 22.14 10.05
CA ALA A 20 2.48 22.40 9.79
C ALA A 20 3.08 21.57 8.66
N ILE A 21 2.56 20.35 8.42
CA ILE A 21 3.07 19.44 7.37
C ILE A 21 2.23 19.51 6.08
N GLN A 22 1.17 20.31 6.04
CA GLN A 22 0.31 20.45 4.86
C GLN A 22 1.08 20.84 3.57
N PRO A 23 2.08 21.74 3.59
CA PRO A 23 2.88 22.02 2.41
C PRO A 23 3.61 20.77 1.87
N TYR A 24 4.14 19.94 2.77
CA TYR A 24 4.79 18.67 2.42
C TYR A 24 3.76 17.69 1.83
N VAL A 25 2.65 17.46 2.51
CA VAL A 25 1.58 16.58 2.04
C VAL A 25 1.08 17.02 0.66
N SER A 26 0.85 18.31 0.47
CA SER A 26 0.43 18.87 -0.82
C SER A 26 1.47 18.64 -1.93
N ALA A 27 2.76 18.79 -1.62
CA ALA A 27 3.83 18.54 -2.56
C ALA A 27 3.91 17.06 -2.98
N VAL A 28 3.78 16.15 -2.02
CA VAL A 28 3.73 14.70 -2.25
C VAL A 28 2.51 14.33 -3.09
N MET A 29 1.30 14.70 -2.64
CA MET A 29 0.04 14.34 -3.31
C MET A 29 -0.12 14.93 -4.70
N SER A 30 0.56 16.05 -4.98
CA SER A 30 0.57 16.68 -6.30
C SER A 30 1.75 16.28 -7.19
N ASN A 31 2.57 15.31 -6.76
CA ASN A 31 3.80 14.89 -7.44
C ASN A 31 4.73 16.07 -7.79
N ALA A 32 4.80 17.09 -6.93
CA ALA A 32 5.67 18.26 -7.17
C ALA A 32 7.16 17.86 -7.24
N CYS A 33 7.54 16.81 -6.53
CA CYS A 33 8.86 16.17 -6.57
C CYS A 33 8.70 14.65 -6.54
N PRO A 34 9.71 13.86 -6.98
CA PRO A 34 9.76 12.43 -6.73
C PRO A 34 9.77 12.14 -5.22
N TRP A 35 9.04 11.12 -4.80
CA TRP A 35 8.98 10.67 -3.42
C TRP A 35 8.86 9.15 -3.36
N CYS A 36 9.21 8.55 -2.22
CA CYS A 36 9.08 7.12 -2.01
C CYS A 36 8.81 6.81 -0.54
N VAL A 37 7.84 5.94 -0.30
CA VAL A 37 7.60 5.34 1.02
C VAL A 37 8.27 3.97 1.04
N ALA A 38 9.11 3.74 2.05
CA ALA A 38 9.77 2.47 2.28
C ALA A 38 9.78 2.13 3.77
N SER A 39 9.91 0.84 4.08
CA SER A 39 9.98 0.38 5.47
C SER A 39 11.41 0.37 5.98
N VAL A 40 11.58 0.82 7.22
CA VAL A 40 12.85 0.73 7.96
C VAL A 40 12.59 -0.06 9.24
N PRO A 41 13.33 -1.15 9.53
CA PRO A 41 13.12 -1.95 10.72
C PRO A 41 13.54 -1.19 11.98
N ILE A 42 12.83 -1.49 13.07
CA ILE A 42 13.20 -1.06 14.43
C ILE A 42 13.23 -2.28 15.36
N PRO A 43 13.98 -2.26 16.45
CA PRO A 43 14.14 -3.42 17.34
C PRO A 43 12.83 -4.00 17.84
N SER A 44 11.88 -3.17 18.23
CA SER A 44 10.56 -3.62 18.71
C SER A 44 9.76 -4.35 17.63
N TRP A 45 9.84 -3.91 16.38
CA TRP A 45 9.21 -4.60 15.25
C TRP A 45 9.92 -5.92 14.94
N ALA A 46 11.26 -5.92 14.89
CA ALA A 46 12.05 -7.11 14.64
C ALA A 46 11.77 -8.20 15.69
N LYS A 47 11.73 -7.85 16.96
CA LYS A 47 11.40 -8.77 18.06
C LYS A 47 9.97 -9.27 18.03
N LYS A 48 9.04 -8.51 17.48
CA LYS A 48 7.64 -8.95 17.29
C LYS A 48 7.52 -9.97 16.16
N VAL A 49 8.29 -9.81 15.08
CA VAL A 49 8.30 -10.74 13.94
C VAL A 49 9.11 -12.00 14.25
N PHE A 50 10.23 -11.86 14.94
CA PHE A 50 11.16 -12.94 15.29
C PHE A 50 11.38 -12.99 16.81
N PRO A 51 10.36 -13.36 17.61
CA PRO A 51 10.42 -13.26 19.07
C PRO A 51 11.49 -14.16 19.72
N ALA A 52 11.83 -15.28 19.08
CA ALA A 52 12.80 -16.26 19.61
C ALA A 52 14.26 -15.87 19.35
N LEU A 53 14.55 -14.92 18.45
CA LEU A 53 15.92 -14.55 18.08
C LEU A 53 16.47 -13.46 19.01
N PRO A 54 17.79 -13.39 19.23
CA PRO A 54 18.46 -12.21 19.79
C PRO A 54 18.10 -10.95 18.97
N GLU A 55 18.13 -9.79 19.61
CA GLU A 55 17.67 -8.53 18.96
C GLU A 55 18.41 -8.24 17.66
N GLN A 56 19.76 -8.34 17.66
CA GLN A 56 20.54 -8.08 16.45
C GLN A 56 20.21 -9.05 15.33
N GLU A 57 20.08 -10.34 15.62
CA GLU A 57 19.72 -11.35 14.62
C GLU A 57 18.29 -11.14 14.09
N ALA A 58 17.37 -10.74 14.96
CA ALA A 58 16.00 -10.38 14.56
C ALA A 58 16.00 -9.16 13.63
N MET A 59 16.82 -8.15 13.89
CA MET A 59 17.00 -6.97 13.04
C MET A 59 17.57 -7.35 11.67
N ASP A 60 18.60 -8.17 11.63
CA ASP A 60 19.24 -8.63 10.39
C ASP A 60 18.24 -9.42 9.53
N LYS A 61 17.51 -10.33 10.15
CA LYS A 61 16.42 -11.09 9.49
C LYS A 61 15.30 -10.20 8.96
N LEU A 62 14.95 -9.17 9.69
CA LEU A 62 13.90 -8.23 9.24
C LEU A 62 14.40 -7.37 8.07
N TRP A 63 15.67 -6.96 8.07
CA TRP A 63 16.28 -6.32 6.91
C TRP A 63 16.27 -7.22 5.68
N ASP A 64 16.66 -8.49 5.81
CA ASP A 64 16.63 -9.46 4.71
C ASP A 64 15.21 -9.62 4.14
N ALA A 65 14.20 -9.70 5.02
CA ALA A 65 12.80 -9.79 4.61
C ALA A 65 12.35 -8.54 3.85
N ILE A 66 12.69 -7.34 4.35
CA ILE A 66 12.40 -6.08 3.68
C ILE A 66 13.10 -6.03 2.32
N PHE A 67 14.40 -6.31 2.25
CA PHE A 67 15.15 -6.31 0.98
C PHE A 67 14.59 -7.30 -0.03
N THR A 68 14.13 -8.45 0.44
CA THR A 68 13.45 -9.43 -0.41
C THR A 68 12.14 -8.89 -0.94
N SER A 69 11.30 -8.30 -0.09
CA SER A 69 10.01 -7.74 -0.49
C SER A 69 10.14 -6.59 -1.49
N VAL A 70 11.17 -5.76 -1.35
CA VAL A 70 11.45 -4.63 -2.26
C VAL A 70 12.41 -4.99 -3.41
N ARG A 71 12.67 -6.28 -3.69
CA ARG A 71 13.45 -6.78 -4.83
C ARG A 71 14.90 -6.31 -4.90
N ILE A 72 15.51 -5.96 -3.77
CA ILE A 72 16.93 -5.55 -3.71
C ILE A 72 17.82 -6.60 -3.06
N SER A 73 17.26 -7.74 -2.62
CA SER A 73 18.02 -8.88 -2.12
C SER A 73 18.71 -9.65 -3.24
N GLY A 74 19.81 -10.30 -2.90
CA GLY A 74 20.54 -11.17 -3.80
C GLY A 74 21.56 -10.46 -4.71
N LYS A 75 22.17 -11.23 -5.62
CA LYS A 75 23.15 -10.73 -6.59
C LYS A 75 22.42 -10.14 -7.82
N GLY A 76 22.97 -9.07 -8.39
CA GLY A 76 22.48 -8.47 -9.62
C GLY A 76 21.93 -7.06 -9.45
N ASP A 77 21.47 -6.51 -10.56
CA ASP A 77 21.01 -5.13 -10.64
C ASP A 77 19.57 -4.99 -10.10
N ALA A 78 19.42 -4.38 -8.94
CA ALA A 78 18.13 -4.08 -8.33
C ALA A 78 17.30 -3.12 -9.19
N VAL A 79 17.94 -2.19 -9.89
CA VAL A 79 17.26 -1.23 -10.77
C VAL A 79 16.67 -1.95 -11.98
N ALA A 80 17.39 -2.92 -12.55
CA ALA A 80 16.86 -3.74 -13.65
C ALA A 80 15.61 -4.54 -13.20
N ARG A 81 15.65 -5.19 -12.03
CA ARG A 81 14.49 -5.91 -11.48
C ARG A 81 13.28 -4.99 -11.25
N TRP A 82 13.51 -3.78 -10.79
CA TRP A 82 12.43 -2.79 -10.64
C TRP A 82 11.87 -2.33 -11.99
N ARG A 83 12.72 -2.13 -13.01
CA ARG A 83 12.26 -1.80 -14.38
C ARG A 83 11.37 -2.90 -14.96
N GLU A 84 11.78 -4.16 -14.81
CA GLU A 84 10.98 -5.32 -15.23
C GLU A 84 9.64 -5.40 -14.49
N HIS A 85 9.65 -5.18 -13.17
CA HIS A 85 8.44 -5.20 -12.37
C HIS A 85 7.47 -4.07 -12.75
N VAL A 86 7.95 -2.85 -12.92
CA VAL A 86 7.14 -1.71 -13.38
C VAL A 86 6.60 -1.97 -14.79
N ALA A 87 7.39 -2.55 -15.69
CA ALA A 87 6.94 -2.91 -17.03
C ALA A 87 5.80 -3.95 -16.98
N LEU A 88 5.91 -4.94 -16.08
CA LEU A 88 4.83 -5.94 -15.85
C LEU A 88 3.56 -5.27 -15.35
N LEU A 89 3.63 -4.37 -14.36
CA LEU A 89 2.45 -3.65 -13.86
C LEU A 89 1.83 -2.78 -14.97
N LYS A 90 2.63 -2.06 -15.74
CA LYS A 90 2.16 -1.28 -16.90
C LYS A 90 1.45 -2.13 -17.95
N SER A 91 1.95 -3.33 -18.23
CA SER A 91 1.28 -4.24 -19.18
C SER A 91 -0.10 -4.68 -18.67
N ARG A 92 -0.24 -4.92 -17.36
CA ARG A 92 -1.54 -5.23 -16.72
C ARG A 92 -2.49 -4.04 -16.79
N ILE A 93 -2.00 -2.85 -16.51
CA ILE A 93 -2.77 -1.59 -16.60
C ILE A 93 -3.30 -1.39 -18.02
N ALA A 94 -2.44 -1.53 -19.02
CA ALA A 94 -2.84 -1.39 -20.43
C ALA A 94 -3.97 -2.38 -20.77
N LYS A 95 -3.81 -3.65 -20.41
CA LYS A 95 -4.83 -4.68 -20.63
C LYS A 95 -6.16 -4.37 -19.93
N LEU A 96 -6.12 -3.89 -18.68
CA LEU A 96 -7.34 -3.56 -17.93
C LEU A 96 -8.05 -2.32 -18.49
N ASN A 97 -7.29 -1.34 -18.94
CA ASN A 97 -7.84 -0.17 -19.63
C ASN A 97 -8.45 -0.53 -20.99
N ASP A 98 -7.83 -1.45 -21.75
CA ASP A 98 -8.38 -1.95 -23.01
C ASP A 98 -9.70 -2.71 -22.82
N LEU A 99 -9.78 -3.54 -21.78
CA LEU A 99 -10.98 -4.34 -21.49
C LEU A 99 -12.18 -3.50 -21.01
N HIS A 100 -11.89 -2.35 -20.42
CA HIS A 100 -12.89 -1.35 -20.00
C HIS A 100 -14.12 -1.92 -19.29
N PHE A 101 -13.89 -2.67 -18.21
CA PHE A 101 -14.94 -3.33 -17.45
C PHE A 101 -15.94 -2.33 -16.86
N THR A 102 -17.22 -2.65 -16.87
CA THR A 102 -18.26 -1.86 -16.20
C THR A 102 -18.44 -2.23 -14.73
N SER A 103 -18.04 -3.44 -14.37
CA SER A 103 -18.10 -3.94 -13.00
C SER A 103 -17.09 -5.06 -12.76
N LEU A 104 -16.76 -5.28 -11.48
CA LEU A 104 -15.93 -6.37 -10.99
C LEU A 104 -16.75 -7.19 -10.00
N TYR A 105 -16.64 -8.52 -10.10
CA TYR A 105 -17.25 -9.43 -9.16
C TYR A 105 -16.18 -10.26 -8.47
N TYR A 106 -16.17 -10.22 -7.14
CA TYR A 106 -15.24 -10.99 -6.31
C TYR A 106 -15.99 -12.06 -5.53
N GLN A 107 -15.49 -13.27 -5.61
CA GLN A 107 -15.99 -14.40 -4.85
C GLN A 107 -14.84 -15.29 -4.37
N ASN A 108 -14.94 -15.79 -3.14
CA ASN A 108 -14.00 -16.78 -2.61
C ASN A 108 -14.68 -17.71 -1.60
N SER A 109 -13.97 -18.77 -1.20
CA SER A 109 -14.46 -19.77 -0.24
C SER A 109 -14.56 -19.26 1.22
N LEU A 110 -14.00 -18.09 1.52
CA LEU A 110 -14.08 -17.49 2.86
C LEU A 110 -15.37 -16.72 3.11
N GLY A 111 -16.20 -16.54 2.08
CA GLY A 111 -17.48 -15.84 2.21
C GLY A 111 -17.53 -14.47 1.52
N THR A 112 -16.46 -14.05 0.86
CA THR A 112 -16.52 -12.85 0.02
C THR A 112 -17.48 -13.08 -1.15
N SER A 113 -18.43 -12.18 -1.33
CA SER A 113 -19.32 -12.06 -2.49
C SER A 113 -19.59 -10.58 -2.69
N LEU A 114 -18.86 -9.96 -3.59
CA LEU A 114 -18.82 -8.51 -3.74
C LEU A 114 -18.93 -8.11 -5.19
N ASN A 115 -19.83 -7.19 -5.50
CA ASN A 115 -19.95 -6.54 -6.79
C ASN A 115 -19.52 -5.07 -6.67
N ILE A 116 -18.66 -4.63 -7.57
CA ILE A 116 -18.15 -3.26 -7.61
C ILE A 116 -18.39 -2.70 -9.01
N LYS A 117 -19.22 -1.67 -9.13
CA LYS A 117 -19.43 -0.95 -10.38
C LYS A 117 -18.33 0.08 -10.60
N LEU A 118 -17.89 0.22 -11.83
CA LEU A 118 -16.86 1.18 -12.24
C LEU A 118 -17.51 2.32 -13.03
N PRO A 119 -17.05 3.57 -12.85
CA PRO A 119 -17.48 4.69 -13.69
C PRO A 119 -17.06 4.46 -15.16
N GLU A 120 -17.80 4.97 -16.12
CA GLU A 120 -17.42 4.91 -17.55
C GLU A 120 -16.05 5.54 -17.82
N THR A 121 -15.66 6.52 -17.00
CA THR A 121 -14.40 7.25 -17.13
C THR A 121 -13.29 6.67 -16.25
N HIS A 122 -13.46 5.47 -15.67
CA HIS A 122 -12.42 4.88 -14.85
C HIS A 122 -11.14 4.63 -15.65
N VAL A 123 -10.01 4.81 -14.97
CA VAL A 123 -8.69 4.51 -15.51
C VAL A 123 -7.96 3.67 -14.48
N TRP A 124 -7.36 2.58 -14.92
CA TRP A 124 -6.45 1.78 -14.10
C TRP A 124 -5.07 2.45 -14.06
N ALA A 125 -4.50 2.51 -12.87
CA ALA A 125 -3.19 3.10 -12.59
C ALA A 125 -2.36 2.19 -11.68
N GLY A 126 -1.09 2.50 -11.50
CA GLY A 126 -0.14 1.77 -10.64
C GLY A 126 1.27 1.73 -11.23
N GLY A 127 2.17 1.02 -10.56
CA GLY A 127 3.55 0.82 -11.00
C GLY A 127 4.46 2.00 -10.69
N ASP A 128 4.48 3.01 -11.54
CA ASP A 128 5.26 4.24 -11.33
C ASP A 128 4.40 5.50 -11.46
N ASN A 129 4.96 6.61 -11.03
CA ASN A 129 4.42 7.95 -11.20
C ASN A 129 5.41 8.84 -11.95
N THR A 130 4.97 10.00 -12.37
CA THR A 130 5.81 11.03 -12.96
C THR A 130 5.66 12.32 -12.19
N SER A 131 6.77 12.91 -11.78
CA SER A 131 6.77 14.22 -11.11
C SER A 131 6.39 15.33 -12.08
N ARG A 132 6.02 16.51 -11.57
CA ARG A 132 5.72 17.70 -12.39
C ARG A 132 6.89 18.12 -13.29
N ALA A 133 8.11 17.83 -12.87
CA ALA A 133 9.33 18.09 -13.66
C ALA A 133 9.62 16.98 -14.69
N GLY A 134 8.77 15.97 -14.85
CA GLY A 134 8.92 14.90 -15.83
C GLY A 134 9.80 13.72 -15.37
N PHE A 135 10.20 13.65 -14.11
CA PHE A 135 11.01 12.53 -13.61
C PHE A 135 10.11 11.36 -13.20
N PRO A 136 10.33 10.14 -13.76
CA PRO A 136 9.63 8.94 -13.31
C PRO A 136 10.14 8.52 -11.94
N PHE A 137 9.23 7.99 -11.09
CA PHE A 137 9.57 7.49 -9.77
C PHE A 137 8.58 6.43 -9.30
N VAL A 138 8.99 5.59 -8.34
CA VAL A 138 8.14 4.61 -7.67
C VAL A 138 7.79 5.14 -6.29
N ALA A 139 6.51 5.38 -6.05
CA ALA A 139 6.02 6.01 -4.82
C ALA A 139 6.04 5.08 -3.59
N ASN A 140 5.90 3.78 -3.80
CA ASN A 140 5.88 2.79 -2.72
C ASN A 140 6.84 1.65 -3.01
N MET A 141 7.63 1.28 -2.02
CA MET A 141 8.50 0.11 -2.09
C MET A 141 8.22 -0.84 -0.89
N PRO A 142 7.55 -1.98 -1.13
CA PRO A 142 7.08 -2.51 -2.41
C PRO A 142 5.82 -1.85 -2.96
N THR A 143 5.54 -2.05 -4.26
CA THR A 143 4.26 -1.83 -4.90
C THR A 143 3.95 -3.03 -5.79
N GLU A 144 2.76 -3.63 -5.64
CA GLU A 144 2.35 -4.86 -6.32
C GLU A 144 0.99 -4.71 -7.00
N GLU A 145 0.31 -3.59 -6.75
CA GLU A 145 -1.05 -3.37 -7.17
C GLU A 145 -1.18 -2.62 -8.47
N VAL A 146 -2.29 -2.88 -9.13
CA VAL A 146 -2.93 -1.98 -10.10
C VAL A 146 -4.31 -1.66 -9.54
N PHE A 147 -4.74 -0.42 -9.63
CA PHE A 147 -5.95 0.06 -8.97
C PHE A 147 -6.74 1.03 -9.83
N THR A 148 -8.02 1.15 -9.50
CA THR A 148 -8.92 2.17 -10.03
C THR A 148 -9.91 2.59 -8.95
N ALA A 149 -10.68 3.64 -9.19
CA ALA A 149 -11.71 4.10 -8.26
C ALA A 149 -13.07 3.52 -8.65
N PRO A 150 -13.83 2.96 -7.70
CA PRO A 150 -15.18 2.49 -7.94
C PRO A 150 -16.19 3.65 -8.01
N LEU A 151 -17.40 3.36 -8.50
CA LEU A 151 -18.54 4.24 -8.30
C LEU A 151 -18.85 4.33 -6.80
N ARG A 152 -19.09 5.54 -6.31
CA ARG A 152 -19.39 5.81 -4.89
C ARG A 152 -20.52 4.94 -4.34
N ASP A 153 -21.62 4.84 -5.07
CA ASP A 153 -22.81 4.08 -4.68
C ASP A 153 -22.94 2.77 -5.47
N GLY A 154 -21.82 2.25 -5.98
CA GLY A 154 -21.75 1.08 -6.85
C GLY A 154 -21.15 -0.16 -6.19
N ILE A 155 -21.05 -0.19 -4.87
CA ILE A 155 -20.50 -1.33 -4.13
C ILE A 155 -21.63 -2.03 -3.41
N ASP A 156 -21.75 -3.35 -3.62
CA ASP A 156 -22.77 -4.17 -2.99
C ASP A 156 -22.23 -5.57 -2.68
N GLY A 157 -22.47 -6.06 -1.48
CA GLY A 157 -22.07 -7.39 -1.06
C GLY A 157 -21.26 -7.45 0.23
N VAL A 158 -20.54 -8.54 0.41
CA VAL A 158 -19.77 -8.85 1.62
C VAL A 158 -18.32 -9.11 1.26
N VAL A 159 -17.41 -8.55 2.03
CA VAL A 159 -15.96 -8.83 1.96
C VAL A 159 -15.53 -9.53 3.24
N TYR A 160 -14.90 -10.69 3.09
CA TYR A 160 -14.22 -11.37 4.18
C TYR A 160 -12.75 -10.97 4.21
N ALA A 161 -12.32 -10.32 5.29
CA ALA A 161 -10.92 -9.96 5.50
C ALA A 161 -10.16 -11.18 6.02
N ALA A 162 -9.31 -11.78 5.18
CA ALA A 162 -8.50 -12.95 5.54
C ALA A 162 -7.38 -12.62 6.55
N LEU A 163 -6.99 -11.35 6.63
CA LEU A 163 -6.03 -10.81 7.59
C LEU A 163 -6.68 -9.67 8.37
N SER A 164 -6.21 -9.46 9.61
CA SER A 164 -6.71 -8.34 10.42
C SER A 164 -6.48 -7.00 9.74
N LEU A 165 -7.50 -6.15 9.73
CA LEU A 165 -7.36 -4.76 9.31
C LEU A 165 -6.73 -3.94 10.44
N VAL A 166 -5.86 -3.03 10.08
CA VAL A 166 -5.22 -2.11 11.02
C VAL A 166 -5.51 -0.68 10.60
N HIS A 167 -6.07 0.10 11.51
CA HIS A 167 -6.31 1.53 11.31
C HIS A 167 -5.87 2.32 12.55
N ASN A 168 -5.04 3.35 12.36
CA ASN A 168 -4.48 4.15 13.45
C ASN A 168 -3.86 3.32 14.59
N GLY A 169 -3.17 2.22 14.25
CA GLY A 169 -2.53 1.34 15.21
C GLY A 169 -3.47 0.38 15.97
N ASN A 170 -4.75 0.38 15.65
CA ASN A 170 -5.75 -0.53 16.21
C ASN A 170 -6.10 -1.64 15.22
N ILE A 171 -6.32 -2.85 15.77
CA ILE A 171 -6.89 -3.95 14.99
C ILE A 171 -8.40 -3.76 14.93
N ILE A 172 -8.96 -3.81 13.73
CA ILE A 172 -10.39 -3.72 13.49
C ILE A 172 -10.89 -5.11 13.14
N GLU A 173 -11.89 -5.56 13.89
CA GLU A 173 -12.56 -6.84 13.68
C GLU A 173 -14.06 -6.61 13.48
N ASN A 174 -14.72 -7.47 12.70
CA ASN A 174 -16.17 -7.46 12.49
C ASN A 174 -16.73 -6.09 12.06
N PHE A 175 -16.07 -5.44 11.11
CA PHE A 175 -16.56 -4.17 10.60
C PHE A 175 -17.60 -4.36 9.50
N HIS A 176 -18.55 -3.42 9.44
CA HIS A 176 -19.56 -3.29 8.38
C HIS A 176 -19.42 -1.92 7.75
N PHE A 177 -19.62 -1.85 6.45
CA PHE A 177 -19.72 -0.59 5.72
C PHE A 177 -21.18 -0.12 5.66
#